data_2dc576cf74e6756e04c4cc121addeadb
#
_entry.id   2dc576cf74e6756e04c4cc121addeadb
#
_cell.length_a   1.000
_cell.length_b   1.000
_cell.length_c   1.000
_cell.angle_alpha   90.00
_cell.angle_beta   90.00
_cell.angle_gamma   90.00
#
_symmetry.space_group_name_H-M   'P 1'
#
loop_
_entity.id
_entity.type
_entity.pdbx_description
1 polymer ?
#
loop_
_entity_poly.entity_id
_entity_poly.type
_entity_poly.pdbx_seq_one_letter_code
_entity_poly.pdbx_strand_id
1 'polypeptide(L)'
;YSSPSSFALNPWFLDMDDLIEKGFIFISKKEELGLSYQNKNYFDFDVADAYSEKLGDLLLQGWSSQSEERKLDFYKWTSDNSWVEDYSLFTVIREEFNMMPWWQWPKEFKLKNKKFLKSWIKKKSEKILIKKLIQWHLDKQWKDIKNFAKLCNVNLIGDLPFYVSWDSADVWSNKSLFSIFKNGDLIF
;
A
#
# COMPACT_ATOMS: atom_id res chain seq x y z
N TYR A 1 -1.40 1.43 -17.64
CA TYR A 1 -1.25 1.62 -16.19
C TYR A 1 -0.98 0.26 -15.51
N SER A 2 0.20 0.12 -14.92
CA SER A 2 0.62 -1.08 -14.21
C SER A 2 0.59 -0.76 -12.71
N SER A 3 -0.55 -0.97 -12.06
CA SER A 3 -0.72 -0.78 -10.62
C SER A 3 -0.87 -2.12 -9.90
N PRO A 4 -0.28 -2.31 -8.72
CA PRO A 4 -0.48 -3.51 -7.91
C PRO A 4 -1.92 -3.66 -7.37
N SER A 5 -2.74 -2.62 -7.43
CA SER A 5 -4.18 -2.66 -7.15
C SER A 5 -4.88 -1.43 -7.74
N SER A 6 -6.12 -1.59 -8.17
CA SER A 6 -6.99 -0.49 -8.63
C SER A 6 -7.51 0.39 -7.49
N PHE A 7 -7.40 -0.06 -6.27
CA PHE A 7 -7.88 0.64 -5.06
C PHE A 7 -6.77 1.37 -4.33
N ALA A 8 -5.52 0.89 -4.44
CA ALA A 8 -4.41 1.41 -3.68
C ALA A 8 -3.91 2.75 -4.24
N LEU A 9 -3.60 3.67 -3.32
CA LEU A 9 -2.92 4.91 -3.64
C LEU A 9 -1.41 4.68 -3.74
N ASN A 10 -0.73 5.48 -4.57
CA ASN A 10 0.70 5.35 -4.77
C ASN A 10 1.47 5.80 -3.50
N PRO A 11 2.27 4.92 -2.86
CA PRO A 11 3.02 5.21 -1.65
C PRO A 11 3.99 6.39 -1.76
N TRP A 12 4.43 6.74 -2.96
CA TRP A 12 5.35 7.86 -3.19
C TRP A 12 4.75 9.23 -2.86
N PHE A 13 3.42 9.32 -2.78
CA PHE A 13 2.71 10.57 -2.45
C PHE A 13 2.42 10.72 -0.96
N LEU A 14 2.92 9.82 -0.11
CA LEU A 14 2.73 9.94 1.33
C LEU A 14 3.50 11.15 1.86
N ASP A 15 2.78 12.13 2.39
CA ASP A 15 3.34 13.37 2.93
C ASP A 15 3.83 13.16 4.36
N MET A 16 5.14 13.30 4.54
CA MET A 16 5.79 13.17 5.83
C MET A 16 5.50 14.35 6.76
N ASP A 17 5.45 15.57 6.23
CA ASP A 17 5.26 16.76 7.06
C ASP A 17 3.88 16.71 7.72
N ASP A 18 2.85 16.26 6.99
CA ASP A 18 1.52 15.99 7.55
C ASP A 18 1.55 14.90 8.65
N LEU A 19 2.34 13.84 8.46
CA LEU A 19 2.48 12.77 9.46
C LEU A 19 3.16 13.26 10.74
N ILE A 20 4.13 14.16 10.61
CA ILE A 20 4.81 14.80 11.77
C ILE A 20 3.86 15.76 12.47
N GLU A 21 3.18 16.64 11.74
CA GLU A 21 2.22 17.60 12.29
C GLU A 21 1.10 16.90 13.08
N LYS A 22 0.59 15.79 12.53
CA LYS A 22 -0.43 14.97 13.18
C LYS A 22 0.12 14.05 14.28
N GLY A 23 1.42 14.02 14.52
CA GLY A 23 2.08 13.26 15.60
C GLY A 23 2.13 11.74 15.36
N PHE A 24 2.13 11.29 14.11
CA PHE A 24 2.33 9.89 13.75
C PHE A 24 3.82 9.52 13.63
N ILE A 25 4.65 10.51 13.27
CA ILE A 25 6.11 10.39 13.19
C ILE A 25 6.71 11.51 14.04
N PHE A 26 7.78 11.21 14.77
CA PHE A 26 8.49 12.23 15.56
C PHE A 26 9.34 13.12 14.65
N ILE A 27 9.32 14.43 14.90
CA ILE A 27 10.08 15.43 14.12
C ILE A 27 11.59 15.14 14.07
N SER A 28 12.15 14.57 15.16
CA SER A 28 13.56 14.15 15.20
C SER A 28 13.92 13.10 14.15
N LYS A 29 12.95 12.43 13.56
CA LYS A 29 13.13 11.43 12.52
C LYS A 29 13.21 12.02 11.10
N LYS A 30 12.91 13.31 10.94
CA LYS A 30 12.96 13.98 9.63
C LYS A 30 14.36 13.92 9.00
N GLU A 31 15.40 14.09 9.81
CA GLU A 31 16.80 14.04 9.35
C GLU A 31 17.26 12.61 8.98
N GLU A 32 16.68 11.60 9.60
CA GLU A 32 17.02 10.18 9.32
C GLU A 32 16.62 9.74 7.89
N LEU A 33 15.68 10.43 7.26
CA LEU A 33 15.28 10.13 5.89
C LEU A 33 16.36 10.46 4.87
N GLY A 34 17.29 11.37 5.19
CA GLY A 34 18.53 11.59 4.44
C GLY A 34 18.31 11.91 2.96
N LEU A 35 17.16 12.48 2.61
CA LEU A 35 16.89 12.90 1.24
C LEU A 35 17.65 14.18 0.95
N SER A 36 18.89 14.06 0.47
CA SER A 36 19.45 15.11 -0.34
C SER A 36 18.70 15.11 -1.67
N TYR A 37 17.77 16.03 -1.83
CA TYR A 37 17.23 16.36 -3.14
C TYR A 37 18.40 16.82 -4.03
N GLN A 38 19.02 15.86 -4.71
CA GLN A 38 19.85 16.23 -5.84
C GLN A 38 18.88 16.75 -6.90
N ASN A 39 19.13 17.96 -7.34
CA ASN A 39 18.39 18.63 -8.40
C ASN A 39 18.58 17.86 -9.72
N LYS A 40 17.91 16.71 -9.83
CA LYS A 40 17.91 15.88 -11.04
C LYS A 40 16.72 16.31 -11.89
N ASN A 41 16.93 16.53 -13.18
CA ASN A 41 15.88 16.87 -14.14
C ASN A 41 14.94 15.67 -14.47
N TYR A 42 14.99 14.59 -13.67
CA TYR A 42 14.18 13.39 -13.84
C TYR A 42 13.76 12.82 -12.49
N PHE A 43 12.63 12.12 -12.48
CA PHE A 43 12.14 11.41 -11.32
C PHE A 43 12.95 10.12 -11.11
N ASP A 44 13.46 9.94 -9.88
CA ASP A 44 14.25 8.77 -9.49
C ASP A 44 13.35 7.78 -8.73
N PHE A 45 12.95 6.71 -9.40
CA PHE A 45 12.04 5.71 -8.86
C PHE A 45 12.65 4.97 -7.66
N ASP A 46 13.95 4.66 -7.70
CA ASP A 46 14.62 3.92 -6.61
C ASP A 46 14.66 4.77 -5.34
N VAL A 47 14.87 6.07 -5.49
CA VAL A 47 14.80 7.03 -4.37
C VAL A 47 13.39 7.12 -3.80
N ALA A 48 12.37 7.15 -4.66
CA ALA A 48 10.98 7.22 -4.22
C ALA A 48 10.54 5.94 -3.49
N ASP A 49 10.97 4.77 -3.97
CA ASP A 49 10.72 3.49 -3.31
C ASP A 49 11.40 3.45 -1.94
N ALA A 50 12.70 3.76 -1.87
CA ALA A 50 13.44 3.79 -0.62
C ALA A 50 12.85 4.79 0.39
N TYR A 51 12.32 5.92 -0.09
CA TYR A 51 11.63 6.90 0.74
C TYR A 51 10.35 6.33 1.35
N SER A 52 9.49 5.74 0.52
CA SER A 52 8.23 5.19 0.99
C SER A 52 8.44 4.01 1.97
N GLU A 53 9.48 3.20 1.77
CA GLU A 53 9.86 2.15 2.71
C GLU A 53 10.28 2.73 4.07
N LYS A 54 11.19 3.72 4.07
CA LYS A 54 11.61 4.39 5.32
C LYS A 54 10.45 5.05 6.06
N LEU A 55 9.55 5.72 5.34
CA LEU A 55 8.33 6.27 5.96
C LEU A 55 7.47 5.18 6.60
N GLY A 56 7.33 4.05 5.95
CA GLY A 56 6.61 2.90 6.48
C GLY A 56 7.23 2.39 7.78
N ASP A 57 8.55 2.29 7.85
CA ASP A 57 9.28 1.87 9.05
C ASP A 57 9.10 2.87 10.20
N LEU A 58 9.13 4.18 9.91
CA LEU A 58 8.88 5.22 10.90
C LEU A 58 7.44 5.19 11.43
N LEU A 59 6.46 4.94 10.57
CA LEU A 59 5.07 4.75 10.98
C LEU A 59 4.92 3.54 11.91
N LEU A 60 5.61 2.43 11.62
CA LEU A 60 5.60 1.25 12.48
C LEU A 60 6.22 1.54 13.84
N GLN A 61 7.37 2.23 13.88
CA GLN A 61 8.02 2.64 15.12
C GLN A 61 7.09 3.49 15.99
N GLY A 62 6.37 4.44 15.39
CA GLY A 62 5.41 5.29 16.08
C GLY A 62 4.12 4.58 16.47
N TRP A 63 3.79 3.44 15.85
CA TRP A 63 2.49 2.78 16.00
C TRP A 63 2.16 2.33 17.42
N SER A 64 3.13 1.78 18.13
CA SER A 64 2.91 1.29 19.51
C SER A 64 2.52 2.41 20.47
N SER A 65 3.00 3.62 20.25
CA SER A 65 2.74 4.81 21.08
C SER A 65 1.46 5.56 20.71
N GLN A 66 0.78 5.17 19.63
CA GLN A 66 -0.48 5.81 19.24
C GLN A 66 -1.60 5.53 20.24
N SER A 67 -2.51 6.50 20.40
CA SER A 67 -3.68 6.35 21.26
C SER A 67 -4.59 5.21 20.80
N GLU A 68 -5.35 4.64 21.74
CA GLU A 68 -6.32 3.59 21.42
C GLU A 68 -7.40 4.08 20.45
N GLU A 69 -7.79 5.36 20.53
CA GLU A 69 -8.74 5.97 19.61
C GLU A 69 -8.21 5.92 18.16
N ARG A 70 -6.93 6.28 17.93
CA ARG A 70 -6.30 6.22 16.62
C ARG A 70 -6.18 4.80 16.09
N LYS A 71 -5.88 3.84 16.98
CA LYS A 71 -5.83 2.42 16.62
C LYS A 71 -7.21 1.90 16.23
N LEU A 72 -8.25 2.28 16.97
CA LEU A 72 -9.64 1.93 16.64
C LEU A 72 -10.07 2.53 15.29
N ASP A 73 -9.72 3.78 15.00
CA ASP A 73 -9.98 4.40 13.70
C ASP A 73 -9.29 3.64 12.55
N PHE A 74 -8.04 3.24 12.74
CA PHE A 74 -7.34 2.39 11.79
C PHE A 74 -8.02 1.03 11.58
N TYR A 75 -8.40 0.34 12.65
CA TYR A 75 -9.07 -0.97 12.53
C TYR A 75 -10.45 -0.84 11.89
N LYS A 76 -11.19 0.22 12.19
CA LYS A 76 -12.44 0.53 11.53
C LYS A 76 -12.21 0.76 10.03
N TRP A 77 -11.22 1.59 9.68
CA TRP A 77 -10.89 1.85 8.28
C TRP A 77 -10.49 0.56 7.53
N THR A 78 -9.69 -0.30 8.13
CA THR A 78 -9.31 -1.59 7.50
C THR A 78 -10.52 -2.52 7.31
N SER A 79 -11.47 -2.49 8.25
CA SER A 79 -12.73 -3.25 8.13
C SER A 79 -13.59 -2.73 6.98
N ASP A 80 -13.69 -1.40 6.84
CA ASP A 80 -14.48 -0.76 5.80
C ASP A 80 -13.82 -0.87 4.42
N ASN A 81 -12.50 -1.11 4.37
CA ASN A 81 -11.67 -1.21 3.17
C ASN A 81 -11.03 -2.60 3.03
N SER A 82 -11.86 -3.65 2.92
CA SER A 82 -11.40 -5.05 2.91
C SER A 82 -10.34 -5.37 1.85
N TRP A 83 -10.28 -4.61 0.76
CA TRP A 83 -9.25 -4.74 -0.30
C TRP A 83 -7.82 -4.59 0.23
N VAL A 84 -7.63 -3.81 1.33
CA VAL A 84 -6.29 -3.54 1.89
C VAL A 84 -5.64 -4.78 2.47
N GLU A 85 -6.43 -5.77 2.90
CA GLU A 85 -5.92 -7.07 3.36
C GLU A 85 -5.20 -7.80 2.22
N ASP A 86 -5.86 -7.91 1.08
CA ASP A 86 -5.32 -8.58 -0.09
C ASP A 86 -4.17 -7.80 -0.73
N TYR A 87 -4.28 -6.48 -0.80
CA TYR A 87 -3.21 -5.60 -1.28
C TYR A 87 -1.94 -5.72 -0.43
N SER A 88 -2.05 -5.59 0.90
CA SER A 88 -0.89 -5.66 1.79
C SER A 88 -0.23 -7.03 1.76
N LEU A 89 -1.02 -8.08 1.69
CA LEU A 89 -0.52 -9.45 1.57
C LEU A 89 0.19 -9.68 0.24
N PHE A 90 -0.42 -9.27 -0.87
CA PHE A 90 0.14 -9.36 -2.21
C PHE A 90 1.49 -8.65 -2.33
N THR A 91 1.56 -7.41 -1.86
CA THR A 91 2.79 -6.60 -1.97
C THR A 91 3.93 -7.20 -1.15
N VAL A 92 3.67 -7.68 0.08
CA VAL A 92 4.70 -8.30 0.91
C VAL A 92 5.16 -9.66 0.34
N ILE A 93 4.27 -10.45 -0.26
CA ILE A 93 4.65 -11.69 -0.95
C ILE A 93 5.49 -11.36 -2.19
N ARG A 94 5.09 -10.36 -2.97
CA ARG A 94 5.81 -9.94 -4.17
C ARG A 94 7.24 -9.48 -3.86
N GLU A 95 7.43 -8.73 -2.78
CA GLU A 95 8.75 -8.34 -2.27
C GLU A 95 9.59 -9.56 -1.87
N GLU A 96 8.99 -10.55 -1.17
CA GLU A 96 9.68 -11.79 -0.78
C GLU A 96 10.20 -12.59 -1.97
N PHE A 97 9.52 -12.50 -3.12
CA PHE A 97 9.90 -13.16 -4.37
C PHE A 97 10.53 -12.19 -5.37
N ASN A 98 11.25 -11.16 -4.91
CA ASN A 98 12.00 -10.21 -5.75
C ASN A 98 11.16 -9.63 -6.90
N MET A 99 9.95 -9.17 -6.59
CA MET A 99 8.99 -8.58 -7.53
C MET A 99 8.53 -9.52 -8.65
N MET A 100 8.73 -10.83 -8.49
CA MET A 100 8.25 -11.84 -9.42
C MET A 100 6.72 -11.81 -9.52
N PRO A 101 6.14 -11.95 -10.72
CA PRO A 101 4.71 -11.93 -10.90
C PRO A 101 4.02 -13.12 -10.20
N TRP A 102 2.81 -12.90 -9.69
CA TRP A 102 2.13 -13.86 -8.81
C TRP A 102 1.89 -15.25 -9.42
N TRP A 103 1.76 -15.39 -10.73
CA TRP A 103 1.59 -16.70 -11.40
C TRP A 103 2.86 -17.55 -11.41
N GLN A 104 4.01 -16.96 -11.10
CA GLN A 104 5.29 -17.66 -10.92
C GLN A 104 5.61 -18.00 -9.47
N TRP A 105 4.80 -17.55 -8.52
CA TRP A 105 5.00 -17.84 -7.10
C TRP A 105 4.82 -19.33 -6.78
N PRO A 106 5.42 -19.84 -5.69
CA PRO A 106 5.13 -21.18 -5.18
C PRO A 106 3.63 -21.41 -5.01
N LYS A 107 3.20 -22.65 -5.22
CA LYS A 107 1.79 -23.08 -5.28
C LYS A 107 0.95 -22.56 -4.11
N GLU A 108 1.50 -22.58 -2.91
CA GLU A 108 0.83 -22.17 -1.66
C GLU A 108 0.44 -20.68 -1.70
N PHE A 109 1.33 -19.83 -2.22
CA PHE A 109 1.08 -18.41 -2.39
C PHE A 109 0.20 -18.12 -3.62
N LYS A 110 0.53 -18.73 -4.75
CA LYS A 110 -0.24 -18.59 -6.00
C LYS A 110 -1.73 -18.93 -5.81
N LEU A 111 -2.01 -20.03 -5.11
CA LEU A 111 -3.37 -20.49 -4.87
C LEU A 111 -4.00 -19.92 -3.59
N LYS A 112 -3.33 -19.01 -2.91
CA LYS A 112 -3.81 -18.36 -1.68
C LYS A 112 -4.24 -19.40 -0.63
N ASN A 113 -3.37 -20.41 -0.35
CA ASN A 113 -3.65 -21.46 0.61
C ASN A 113 -3.83 -20.87 2.02
N LYS A 114 -5.06 -20.81 2.51
CA LYS A 114 -5.39 -20.16 3.80
C LYS A 114 -4.63 -20.76 4.99
N LYS A 115 -4.47 -22.08 5.03
CA LYS A 115 -3.75 -22.76 6.12
C LYS A 115 -2.28 -22.36 6.17
N PHE A 116 -1.61 -22.39 5.03
CA PHE A 116 -0.23 -22.01 4.88
C PHE A 116 -0.03 -20.51 5.17
N LEU A 117 -0.83 -19.66 4.55
CA LEU A 117 -0.74 -18.20 4.69
C LEU A 117 -0.95 -17.74 6.13
N LYS A 118 -1.80 -18.41 6.93
CA LYS A 118 -2.02 -18.04 8.34
C LYS A 118 -0.72 -18.00 9.16
N SER A 119 0.14 -18.98 8.99
CA SER A 119 1.43 -19.05 9.69
C SER A 119 2.44 -18.04 9.14
N TRP A 120 2.43 -17.84 7.82
CA TRP A 120 3.31 -16.90 7.14
C TRP A 120 2.94 -15.44 7.46
N ILE A 121 1.65 -15.09 7.46
CA ILE A 121 1.14 -13.77 7.86
C ILE A 121 1.60 -13.41 9.27
N LYS A 122 1.56 -14.37 10.22
CA LYS A 122 2.04 -14.12 11.58
C LYS A 122 3.52 -13.74 11.61
N LYS A 123 4.34 -14.37 10.76
CA LYS A 123 5.78 -14.06 10.65
C LYS A 123 6.07 -12.73 9.98
N LYS A 124 5.19 -12.26 9.09
CA LYS A 124 5.34 -11.03 8.30
C LYS A 124 4.38 -9.92 8.75
N SER A 125 3.81 -10.05 9.96
CA SER A 125 2.78 -9.15 10.47
C SER A 125 3.18 -7.68 10.47
N GLU A 126 4.43 -7.35 10.80
CA GLU A 126 4.94 -5.98 10.79
C GLU A 126 4.99 -5.41 9.37
N LYS A 127 5.53 -6.14 8.39
CA LYS A 127 5.56 -5.70 7.00
C LYS A 127 4.14 -5.48 6.43
N ILE A 128 3.22 -6.38 6.75
CA ILE A 128 1.82 -6.27 6.35
C ILE A 128 1.17 -5.04 7.01
N LEU A 129 1.46 -4.80 8.29
CA LEU A 129 0.96 -3.63 9.01
C LEU A 129 1.49 -2.33 8.38
N ILE A 130 2.78 -2.26 8.03
CA ILE A 130 3.37 -1.11 7.33
C ILE A 130 2.58 -0.77 6.07
N LYS A 131 2.31 -1.76 5.20
CA LYS A 131 1.56 -1.51 3.95
C LYS A 131 0.15 -0.98 4.21
N LYS A 132 -0.52 -1.46 5.25
CA LYS A 132 -1.84 -0.98 5.67
C LYS A 132 -1.78 0.44 6.25
N LEU A 133 -0.81 0.74 7.10
CA LEU A 133 -0.62 2.08 7.66
C LEU A 133 -0.38 3.12 6.57
N ILE A 134 0.47 2.82 5.60
CA ILE A 134 0.72 3.69 4.44
C ILE A 134 -0.60 4.00 3.72
N GLN A 135 -1.39 2.99 3.39
CA GLN A 135 -2.65 3.18 2.67
C GLN A 135 -3.70 3.94 3.49
N TRP A 136 -3.77 3.69 4.79
CA TRP A 136 -4.66 4.42 5.68
C TRP A 136 -4.33 5.91 5.74
N HIS A 137 -3.04 6.27 5.85
CA HIS A 137 -2.61 7.66 5.86
C HIS A 137 -2.81 8.33 4.50
N LEU A 138 -2.51 7.65 3.41
CA LEU A 138 -2.77 8.15 2.06
C LEU A 138 -4.26 8.43 1.84
N ASP A 139 -5.15 7.56 2.29
CA ASP A 139 -6.60 7.79 2.20
C ASP A 139 -7.03 9.03 3.00
N LYS A 140 -6.46 9.25 4.19
CA LYS A 140 -6.71 10.46 4.99
C LYS A 140 -6.22 11.71 4.27
N GLN A 141 -4.97 11.73 3.83
CA GLN A 141 -4.39 12.85 3.10
C GLN A 141 -5.15 13.15 1.81
N TRP A 142 -5.57 12.12 1.07
CA TRP A 142 -6.41 12.28 -0.11
C TRP A 142 -7.78 12.86 0.21
N LYS A 143 -8.40 12.49 1.32
CA LYS A 143 -9.64 13.08 1.81
C LYS A 143 -9.46 14.56 2.16
N ASP A 144 -8.36 14.91 2.80
CA ASP A 144 -8.03 16.30 3.15
C ASP A 144 -7.86 17.15 1.88
N ILE A 145 -7.16 16.65 0.87
CA ILE A 145 -7.01 17.29 -0.45
C ILE A 145 -8.39 17.50 -1.11
N LYS A 146 -9.26 16.48 -1.10
CA LYS A 146 -10.61 16.60 -1.68
C LYS A 146 -11.45 17.65 -0.95
N ASN A 147 -11.36 17.69 0.38
CA ASN A 147 -12.06 18.69 1.18
C ASN A 147 -11.54 20.10 0.88
N PHE A 148 -10.24 20.28 0.80
CA PHE A 148 -9.62 21.55 0.44
C PHE A 148 -10.01 22.00 -0.97
N ALA A 149 -9.96 21.12 -1.94
CA ALA A 149 -10.42 21.43 -3.31
C ALA A 149 -11.87 21.91 -3.33
N LYS A 150 -12.76 21.25 -2.57
CA LYS A 150 -14.16 21.66 -2.42
C LYS A 150 -14.30 23.05 -1.80
N LEU A 151 -13.51 23.39 -0.79
CA LEU A 151 -13.50 24.73 -0.17
C LEU A 151 -13.02 25.80 -1.17
N CYS A 152 -12.10 25.45 -2.06
CA CYS A 152 -11.61 26.33 -3.12
C CYS A 152 -12.53 26.33 -4.36
N ASN A 153 -13.68 25.68 -4.32
CA ASN A 153 -14.58 25.52 -5.47
C ASN A 153 -13.92 24.87 -6.69
N VAL A 154 -12.99 23.93 -6.46
CA VAL A 154 -12.29 23.14 -7.48
C VAL A 154 -12.90 21.75 -7.54
N ASN A 155 -13.33 21.32 -8.72
CA ASN A 155 -13.82 19.97 -8.96
C ASN A 155 -12.67 19.06 -9.41
N LEU A 156 -12.52 17.91 -8.74
CA LEU A 156 -11.58 16.86 -9.13
C LEU A 156 -12.31 15.84 -10.00
N ILE A 157 -11.79 15.61 -11.20
CA ILE A 157 -12.31 14.60 -12.13
C ILE A 157 -11.38 13.41 -12.08
N GLY A 158 -11.92 12.25 -11.70
CA GLY A 158 -11.19 10.97 -11.69
C GLY A 158 -11.41 10.22 -13.00
N ASP A 159 -10.52 9.28 -13.26
CA ASP A 159 -10.63 8.32 -14.34
C ASP A 159 -10.81 6.90 -13.79
N LEU A 160 -11.65 6.10 -14.44
CA LEU A 160 -11.83 4.67 -14.11
C LEU A 160 -11.01 3.84 -15.10
N PRO A 161 -9.99 3.10 -14.62
CA PRO A 161 -9.23 2.22 -15.51
C PRO A 161 -10.14 1.12 -16.07
N PHE A 162 -10.16 0.97 -17.40
CA PHE A 162 -10.92 -0.11 -18.07
C PHE A 162 -10.34 -1.50 -17.78
N TYR A 163 -9.04 -1.57 -17.53
CA TYR A 163 -8.32 -2.82 -17.33
C TYR A 163 -7.60 -2.80 -15.98
N VAL A 164 -7.66 -3.94 -15.31
CA VAL A 164 -6.88 -4.22 -14.11
C VAL A 164 -5.58 -4.89 -14.53
N SER A 165 -4.45 -4.50 -13.94
CA SER A 165 -3.18 -5.17 -14.21
C SER A 165 -3.28 -6.66 -13.87
N TRP A 166 -2.84 -7.52 -14.78
CA TRP A 166 -2.78 -8.96 -14.50
C TRP A 166 -1.93 -9.27 -13.28
N ASP A 167 -0.78 -8.61 -13.13
CA ASP A 167 0.05 -8.71 -11.94
C ASP A 167 -0.42 -7.73 -10.85
N SER A 168 -1.58 -8.02 -10.27
CA SER A 168 -2.21 -7.22 -9.22
C SER A 168 -2.81 -8.07 -8.12
N ALA A 169 -2.99 -7.45 -6.96
CA ALA A 169 -3.73 -8.02 -5.83
C ALA A 169 -5.17 -8.35 -6.22
N ASP A 170 -5.78 -7.52 -7.07
CA ASP A 170 -7.17 -7.65 -7.49
C ASP A 170 -7.38 -8.95 -8.27
N VAL A 171 -6.50 -9.22 -9.25
CA VAL A 171 -6.56 -10.47 -10.04
C VAL A 171 -6.15 -11.67 -9.21
N TRP A 172 -5.06 -11.58 -8.44
CA TRP A 172 -4.58 -12.67 -7.58
C TRP A 172 -5.62 -13.10 -6.56
N SER A 173 -6.36 -12.15 -5.99
CA SER A 173 -7.37 -12.44 -4.96
C SER A 173 -8.71 -12.90 -5.52
N ASN A 174 -9.07 -12.44 -6.71
CA ASN A 174 -10.41 -12.63 -7.29
C ASN A 174 -10.35 -13.34 -8.66
N LYS A 175 -9.53 -14.39 -8.77
CA LYS A 175 -9.30 -15.13 -10.03
C LYS A 175 -10.58 -15.53 -10.77
N SER A 176 -11.65 -15.81 -10.03
CA SER A 176 -12.95 -16.22 -10.60
C SER A 176 -13.67 -15.11 -11.39
N LEU A 177 -13.25 -13.84 -11.20
CA LEU A 177 -13.83 -12.71 -11.93
C LEU A 177 -13.10 -12.43 -13.26
N PHE A 178 -12.02 -13.14 -13.54
CA PHE A 178 -11.17 -12.92 -14.70
C PHE A 178 -11.07 -14.17 -15.57
N SER A 179 -10.85 -14.00 -16.87
CA SER A 179 -10.65 -15.09 -17.83
C SER A 179 -9.26 -15.73 -17.66
N ILE A 180 -9.04 -16.36 -16.51
CA ILE A 180 -7.80 -17.04 -16.15
C ILE A 180 -8.08 -18.42 -15.53
N PHE A 181 -7.17 -19.37 -15.76
CA PHE A 181 -7.20 -20.65 -15.06
C PHE A 181 -6.76 -20.50 -13.60
N LYS A 182 -7.07 -21.49 -12.76
CA LYS A 182 -6.64 -21.50 -11.34
C LYS A 182 -5.13 -21.43 -11.16
N ASN A 183 -4.37 -21.93 -12.14
CA ASN A 183 -2.90 -21.85 -12.16
C ASN A 183 -2.37 -20.49 -12.60
N GLY A 184 -3.22 -19.55 -12.99
CA GLY A 184 -2.87 -18.19 -13.38
C GLY A 184 -2.64 -18.00 -14.88
N ASP A 185 -2.78 -19.03 -15.71
CA ASP A 185 -2.68 -18.90 -17.15
C ASP A 185 -3.94 -18.22 -17.72
N LEU A 186 -3.76 -17.45 -18.82
CA LEU A 186 -4.88 -16.83 -19.52
C LEU A 186 -5.74 -17.89 -20.23
N ILE A 187 -7.05 -17.66 -20.23
CA ILE A 187 -8.01 -18.41 -21.07
C ILE A 187 -8.20 -17.60 -22.34
N PHE A 188 -7.71 -18.12 -23.46
CA PHE A 188 -7.89 -17.56 -24.79
C PHE A 188 -9.16 -18.13 -25.44
#